data_e60ae4882f98db2e865c9bb9e297865a
#
_entry.id   e60ae4882f98db2e865c9bb9e297865a
#
_cell.length_a   1.000
_cell.length_b   1.000
_cell.length_c   1.000
_cell.angle_alpha   90.00
_cell.angle_beta   90.00
_cell.angle_gamma   90.00
#
_symmetry.space_group_name_H-M   'P 1'
#
loop_
_entity.id
_entity.type
_entity.pdbx_description
1 polymer ?
#
loop_
_entity_poly.entity_id
_entity_poly.type
_entity_poly.pdbx_seq_one_letter_code
_entity_poly.pdbx_strand_id
1 'polypeptide(L)'
;MNDVIKQLSNRKSIRQFTGESVSNEDLELIIKTAQRCPTSINGQQISLVYTRDKEKIKQIAELCGGQQQVATADVFIAICVDFNRTIFAVEQAGEKHQIDKSAEGILVGAVDAGIMLNAIQIAAESLGFGTTAIGAVRNEPASMIELLGLPSKTFPIVGTTIGVPTKEAKEAPLKPRIPIDSFAFEDKYDDKKVKDGVLLYEKQMKKFRVDHNMNYLQSYCEQTANYYKNIYFRKIEENYTKQGFVFKD
;
A
#
# COMPACT_ATOMS: atom_id res chain seq x y z
N MET A 1 19.25 18.79 7.52
CA MET A 1 18.16 17.81 7.36
C MET A 1 18.69 16.49 7.86
N ASN A 2 17.97 15.81 8.78
CA ASN A 2 18.39 14.50 9.29
C ASN A 2 18.11 13.40 8.25
N ASP A 3 18.63 12.18 8.48
CA ASP A 3 18.58 11.12 7.47
C ASP A 3 17.15 10.61 7.22
N VAL A 4 16.29 10.60 8.22
CA VAL A 4 14.86 10.23 8.05
C VAL A 4 14.15 11.19 7.10
N ILE A 5 14.33 12.51 7.30
CA ILE A 5 13.72 13.52 6.42
C ILE A 5 14.29 13.41 5.00
N LYS A 6 15.60 13.19 4.85
CA LYS A 6 16.23 12.98 3.54
C LYS A 6 15.64 11.76 2.82
N GLN A 7 15.50 10.64 3.53
CA GLN A 7 14.92 9.41 2.99
C GLN A 7 13.50 9.64 2.51
N LEU A 8 12.63 10.21 3.35
CA LEU A 8 11.23 10.48 3.02
C LEU A 8 11.10 11.47 1.84
N SER A 9 11.94 12.51 1.80
CA SER A 9 11.93 13.50 0.70
C SER A 9 12.35 12.89 -0.64
N ASN A 10 13.19 11.85 -0.62
CA ASN A 10 13.67 11.15 -1.81
C ASN A 10 12.88 9.89 -2.16
N ARG A 11 11.84 9.57 -1.38
CA ARG A 11 11.06 8.34 -1.56
C ARG A 11 10.36 8.29 -2.93
N LYS A 12 10.52 7.18 -3.60
CA LYS A 12 9.83 6.85 -4.84
C LYS A 12 9.51 5.37 -4.91
N SER A 13 8.45 5.01 -5.63
CA SER A 13 8.13 3.61 -5.88
C SER A 13 9.14 2.99 -6.84
N ILE A 14 9.80 1.94 -6.42
CA ILE A 14 10.76 1.16 -7.21
C ILE A 14 10.02 -0.01 -7.86
N ARG A 15 10.19 -0.17 -9.17
CA ARG A 15 9.49 -1.19 -9.98
C ARG A 15 10.42 -2.05 -10.80
N GLN A 16 11.73 -1.82 -10.70
CA GLN A 16 12.76 -2.59 -11.39
C GLN A 16 13.79 -3.05 -10.36
N PHE A 17 13.97 -4.36 -10.30
CA PHE A 17 14.83 -5.03 -9.35
C PHE A 17 15.95 -5.79 -10.08
N THR A 18 17.11 -5.95 -9.42
CA THR A 18 18.27 -6.67 -9.97
C THR A 18 18.08 -8.19 -9.97
N GLY A 19 17.18 -8.70 -9.13
CA GLY A 19 17.03 -10.12 -8.85
C GLY A 19 17.93 -10.63 -7.72
N GLU A 20 18.78 -9.77 -7.15
CA GLU A 20 19.53 -10.10 -5.93
C GLU A 20 18.59 -10.29 -4.75
N SER A 21 18.96 -11.18 -3.84
CA SER A 21 18.12 -11.55 -2.71
C SER A 21 18.27 -10.57 -1.54
N VAL A 22 17.15 -10.26 -0.89
CA VAL A 22 17.09 -9.66 0.44
C VAL A 22 17.51 -10.71 1.47
N SER A 23 18.41 -10.42 2.39
CA SER A 23 18.80 -11.39 3.41
C SER A 23 17.63 -11.74 4.34
N ASN A 24 17.68 -12.89 5.00
CA ASN A 24 16.67 -13.24 6.01
C ASN A 24 16.74 -12.29 7.21
N GLU A 25 17.94 -11.90 7.59
CA GLU A 25 18.22 -10.97 8.66
C GLU A 25 17.62 -9.59 8.38
N ASP A 26 17.79 -9.07 7.16
CA ASP A 26 17.22 -7.79 6.76
C ASP A 26 15.68 -7.87 6.70
N LEU A 27 15.12 -8.94 6.14
CA LEU A 27 13.67 -9.11 6.10
C LEU A 27 13.06 -9.18 7.50
N GLU A 28 13.69 -9.93 8.40
CA GLU A 28 13.25 -10.01 9.79
C GLU A 28 13.35 -8.65 10.50
N LEU A 29 14.45 -7.92 10.28
CA LEU A 29 14.65 -6.57 10.81
C LEU A 29 13.57 -5.59 10.30
N ILE A 30 13.27 -5.62 9.01
CA ILE A 30 12.20 -4.81 8.40
C ILE A 30 10.85 -5.09 9.08
N ILE A 31 10.48 -6.36 9.20
CA ILE A 31 9.20 -6.78 9.80
C ILE A 31 9.13 -6.37 11.28
N LYS A 32 10.17 -6.66 12.07
CA LYS A 32 10.24 -6.29 13.50
C LYS A 32 10.18 -4.78 13.71
N THR A 33 10.84 -4.01 12.85
CA THR A 33 10.83 -2.55 12.93
C THR A 33 9.42 -2.02 12.58
N ALA A 34 8.81 -2.53 11.50
CA ALA A 34 7.47 -2.14 11.10
C ALA A 34 6.41 -2.51 12.14
N GLN A 35 6.58 -3.61 12.87
CA GLN A 35 5.68 -4.03 13.95
C GLN A 35 5.58 -2.98 15.09
N ARG A 36 6.54 -2.04 15.18
CA ARG A 36 6.49 -0.95 16.17
C ARG A 36 5.56 0.20 15.78
N CYS A 37 4.95 0.17 14.59
CA CYS A 37 4.01 1.20 14.20
C CYS A 37 2.76 1.20 15.11
N PRO A 38 2.13 2.37 15.31
CA PRO A 38 0.90 2.45 16.09
C PRO A 38 -0.26 1.73 15.38
N THR A 39 -1.19 1.23 16.18
CA THR A 39 -2.49 0.72 15.73
C THR A 39 -3.60 1.31 16.59
N SER A 40 -4.81 1.36 16.07
CA SER A 40 -5.98 1.80 16.83
C SER A 40 -6.06 1.01 18.15
N ILE A 41 -6.19 1.74 19.29
CA ILE A 41 -6.25 1.20 20.67
C ILE A 41 -5.14 0.20 21.04
N ASN A 42 -4.04 0.17 20.28
CA ASN A 42 -3.03 -0.89 20.34
C ASN A 42 -3.62 -2.31 20.12
N GLY A 43 -4.69 -2.40 19.35
CA GLY A 43 -5.41 -3.65 19.07
C GLY A 43 -4.64 -4.60 18.16
N GLN A 44 -3.64 -4.09 17.43
CA GLN A 44 -2.72 -4.85 16.57
C GLN A 44 -3.45 -5.76 15.57
N GLN A 45 -4.54 -5.25 15.01
CA GLN A 45 -5.44 -5.94 14.08
C GLN A 45 -4.90 -5.99 12.64
N ILE A 46 -3.59 -6.11 12.49
CA ILE A 46 -2.90 -6.29 11.22
C ILE A 46 -2.06 -7.57 11.26
N SER A 47 -2.20 -8.39 10.24
CA SER A 47 -1.34 -9.55 9.99
C SER A 47 -0.62 -9.39 8.65
N LEU A 48 0.63 -9.85 8.61
CA LEU A 48 1.44 -9.88 7.40
C LEU A 48 1.53 -11.34 6.90
N VAL A 49 1.22 -11.54 5.63
CA VAL A 49 1.53 -12.79 4.93
C VAL A 49 2.56 -12.47 3.87
N TYR A 50 3.76 -13.05 3.98
CA TYR A 50 4.82 -12.80 3.03
C TYR A 50 5.33 -14.08 2.37
N THR A 51 5.90 -13.92 1.20
CA THR A 51 6.49 -15.03 0.45
C THR A 51 7.75 -14.58 -0.31
N ARG A 52 8.68 -15.52 -0.47
CA ARG A 52 9.86 -15.46 -1.34
C ARG A 52 9.82 -16.54 -2.42
N ASP A 53 8.82 -17.41 -2.35
CA ASP A 53 8.59 -18.45 -3.35
C ASP A 53 8.25 -17.81 -4.69
N LYS A 54 9.09 -18.04 -5.70
CA LYS A 54 8.99 -17.36 -7.00
C LYS A 54 7.73 -17.76 -7.77
N GLU A 55 7.27 -19.01 -7.63
CA GLU A 55 6.03 -19.44 -8.27
C GLU A 55 4.81 -18.80 -7.60
N LYS A 56 4.82 -18.70 -6.27
CA LYS A 56 3.76 -17.99 -5.53
C LYS A 56 3.75 -16.49 -5.85
N ILE A 57 4.92 -15.85 -5.93
CA ILE A 57 5.05 -14.44 -6.34
C ILE A 57 4.50 -14.23 -7.75
N LYS A 58 4.76 -15.15 -8.68
CA LYS A 58 4.23 -15.10 -10.04
C LYS A 58 2.70 -15.22 -10.07
N GLN A 59 2.13 -16.16 -9.31
CA GLN A 59 0.67 -16.27 -9.16
C GLN A 59 0.06 -14.98 -8.58
N ILE A 60 0.69 -14.40 -7.55
CA ILE A 60 0.28 -13.10 -7.00
C ILE A 60 0.34 -12.00 -8.07
N ALA A 61 1.40 -11.97 -8.89
CA ALA A 61 1.52 -11.00 -9.97
C ALA A 61 0.39 -11.13 -11.01
N GLU A 62 0.01 -12.34 -11.38
CA GLU A 62 -1.11 -12.62 -12.28
C GLU A 62 -2.43 -12.11 -11.69
N LEU A 63 -2.72 -12.42 -10.42
CA LEU A 63 -3.89 -11.92 -9.71
C LEU A 63 -3.91 -10.38 -9.59
N CYS A 64 -2.72 -9.77 -9.52
CA CYS A 64 -2.52 -8.33 -9.53
C CYS A 64 -2.57 -7.69 -10.94
N GLY A 65 -3.05 -8.41 -11.96
CA GLY A 65 -3.15 -7.90 -13.33
C GLY A 65 -1.84 -7.94 -14.11
N GLY A 66 -0.95 -8.89 -13.83
CA GLY A 66 0.31 -9.11 -14.55
C GLY A 66 1.39 -8.08 -14.24
N GLN A 67 1.37 -7.47 -13.06
CA GLN A 67 2.31 -6.40 -12.69
C GLN A 67 3.74 -6.92 -12.57
N GLN A 68 4.63 -6.49 -13.48
CA GLN A 68 6.02 -6.94 -13.54
C GLN A 68 6.80 -6.64 -12.25
N GLN A 69 6.55 -5.51 -11.59
CA GLN A 69 7.19 -5.18 -10.32
C GLN A 69 6.80 -6.15 -9.18
N VAL A 70 5.71 -6.90 -9.31
CA VAL A 70 5.37 -8.00 -8.41
C VAL A 70 6.13 -9.25 -8.83
N ALA A 71 6.04 -9.64 -10.12
CA ALA A 71 6.66 -10.85 -10.65
C ALA A 71 8.18 -10.92 -10.46
N THR A 72 8.87 -9.75 -10.45
CA THR A 72 10.33 -9.65 -10.36
C THR A 72 10.85 -9.30 -8.96
N ALA A 73 9.98 -9.09 -8.00
CA ALA A 73 10.39 -8.83 -6.62
C ALA A 73 11.04 -10.05 -5.96
N ASP A 74 11.92 -9.81 -4.99
CA ASP A 74 12.47 -10.90 -4.18
C ASP A 74 11.50 -11.32 -3.07
N VAL A 75 10.81 -10.33 -2.47
CA VAL A 75 9.82 -10.55 -1.43
C VAL A 75 8.52 -9.86 -1.81
N PHE A 76 7.41 -10.54 -1.60
CA PHE A 76 6.08 -9.94 -1.58
C PHE A 76 5.48 -10.04 -0.19
N ILE A 77 4.90 -8.95 0.31
CA ILE A 77 4.20 -8.91 1.60
C ILE A 77 2.77 -8.43 1.36
N ALA A 78 1.78 -9.25 1.74
CA ALA A 78 0.39 -8.85 1.85
C ALA A 78 0.13 -8.32 3.27
N ILE A 79 -0.48 -7.16 3.38
CA ILE A 79 -0.88 -6.51 4.63
C ILE A 79 -2.38 -6.67 4.75
N CYS A 80 -2.78 -7.47 5.74
CA CYS A 80 -4.17 -7.86 5.93
C CYS A 80 -4.74 -7.24 7.20
N VAL A 81 -5.97 -6.68 7.12
CA VAL A 81 -6.75 -6.51 8.34
C VAL A 81 -7.07 -7.89 8.89
N ASP A 82 -6.96 -8.05 10.21
CA ASP A 82 -7.14 -9.32 10.90
C ASP A 82 -7.79 -9.06 12.27
N PHE A 83 -9.10 -9.26 12.34
CA PHE A 83 -9.82 -9.10 13.59
C PHE A 83 -9.85 -10.35 14.48
N ASN A 84 -9.30 -11.50 14.03
CA ASN A 84 -9.30 -12.71 14.86
C ASN A 84 -8.59 -12.49 16.21
N ARG A 85 -7.51 -11.71 16.21
CA ARG A 85 -6.78 -11.37 17.44
C ARG A 85 -7.64 -10.56 18.41
N THR A 86 -8.33 -9.54 17.94
CA THR A 86 -9.19 -8.70 18.77
C THR A 86 -10.49 -9.37 19.13
N ILE A 87 -11.07 -10.21 18.26
CA ILE A 87 -12.22 -11.07 18.57
C ILE A 87 -11.88 -11.98 19.76
N PHE A 88 -10.76 -12.70 19.67
CA PHE A 88 -10.34 -13.57 20.77
C PHE A 88 -10.10 -12.79 22.07
N ALA A 89 -9.47 -11.63 22.02
CA ALA A 89 -9.25 -10.81 23.21
C ALA A 89 -10.56 -10.34 23.86
N VAL A 90 -11.53 -9.93 23.05
CA VAL A 90 -12.88 -9.53 23.55
C VAL A 90 -13.63 -10.70 24.16
N GLU A 91 -13.55 -11.89 23.58
CA GLU A 91 -14.12 -13.12 24.11
C GLU A 91 -13.48 -13.50 25.48
N GLN A 92 -12.15 -13.34 25.62
CA GLN A 92 -11.49 -13.56 26.92
C GLN A 92 -11.94 -12.57 28.00
N ALA A 93 -12.45 -11.40 27.62
CA ALA A 93 -13.05 -10.43 28.53
C ALA A 93 -14.53 -10.72 28.83
N GLY A 94 -15.12 -11.77 28.26
CA GLY A 94 -16.52 -12.13 28.41
C GLY A 94 -17.51 -11.30 27.58
N GLU A 95 -17.00 -10.59 26.57
CA GLU A 95 -17.76 -9.65 25.75
C GLU A 95 -17.93 -10.15 24.31
N LYS A 96 -18.68 -9.39 23.49
CA LYS A 96 -18.91 -9.69 22.07
C LYS A 96 -18.26 -8.64 21.21
N HIS A 97 -17.40 -9.08 20.29
CA HIS A 97 -16.80 -8.21 19.29
C HIS A 97 -17.86 -7.64 18.34
N GLN A 98 -17.79 -6.34 18.03
CA GLN A 98 -18.79 -5.65 17.20
C GLN A 98 -18.16 -4.84 16.06
N ILE A 99 -16.92 -4.35 16.22
CA ILE A 99 -16.30 -3.41 15.27
C ILE A 99 -16.20 -3.99 13.85
N ASP A 100 -16.03 -5.29 13.70
CA ASP A 100 -16.03 -6.02 12.42
C ASP A 100 -17.37 -6.00 11.67
N LYS A 101 -18.41 -5.45 12.30
CA LYS A 101 -19.77 -5.36 11.76
C LYS A 101 -20.17 -3.93 11.39
N SER A 102 -19.24 -3.03 11.34
CA SER A 102 -19.48 -1.61 11.10
C SER A 102 -18.56 -1.02 10.03
N ALA A 103 -18.92 0.14 9.49
CA ALA A 103 -18.05 0.93 8.61
C ALA A 103 -16.74 1.32 9.31
N GLU A 104 -16.77 1.57 10.61
CA GLU A 104 -15.58 1.88 11.42
C GLU A 104 -14.55 0.74 11.36
N GLY A 105 -14.98 -0.52 11.34
CA GLY A 105 -14.06 -1.66 11.19
C GLY A 105 -13.25 -1.61 9.89
N ILE A 106 -13.85 -1.11 8.80
CA ILE A 106 -13.11 -0.91 7.53
C ILE A 106 -12.12 0.24 7.65
N LEU A 107 -12.56 1.36 8.24
CA LEU A 107 -11.70 2.55 8.41
C LEU A 107 -10.49 2.20 9.29
N VAL A 108 -10.72 1.58 10.44
CA VAL A 108 -9.65 1.12 11.34
C VAL A 108 -8.68 0.18 10.62
N GLY A 109 -9.21 -0.84 9.92
CA GLY A 109 -8.38 -1.78 9.18
C GLY A 109 -7.56 -1.14 8.07
N ALA A 110 -8.18 -0.23 7.30
CA ALA A 110 -7.51 0.46 6.19
C ALA A 110 -6.45 1.45 6.68
N VAL A 111 -6.73 2.20 7.74
CA VAL A 111 -5.77 3.16 8.35
C VAL A 111 -4.56 2.41 8.89
N ASP A 112 -4.76 1.40 9.71
CA ASP A 112 -3.66 0.63 10.29
C ASP A 112 -2.83 -0.10 9.22
N ALA A 113 -3.48 -0.62 8.17
CA ALA A 113 -2.76 -1.22 7.03
C ALA A 113 -1.91 -0.19 6.28
N GLY A 114 -2.39 1.04 6.12
CA GLY A 114 -1.63 2.15 5.52
C GLY A 114 -0.43 2.56 6.36
N ILE A 115 -0.58 2.62 7.68
CA ILE A 115 0.52 2.90 8.62
C ILE A 115 1.57 1.78 8.55
N MET A 116 1.14 0.52 8.60
CA MET A 116 2.01 -0.66 8.49
C MET A 116 2.76 -0.68 7.15
N LEU A 117 2.08 -0.40 6.04
CA LEU A 117 2.69 -0.30 4.71
C LEU A 117 3.83 0.71 4.71
N ASN A 118 3.58 1.92 5.21
CA ASN A 118 4.59 2.96 5.25
C ASN A 118 5.79 2.57 6.15
N ALA A 119 5.53 1.96 7.30
CA ALA A 119 6.58 1.48 8.21
C ALA A 119 7.48 0.42 7.55
N ILE A 120 6.90 -0.56 6.84
CA ILE A 120 7.65 -1.56 6.07
C ILE A 120 8.50 -0.89 4.99
N GLN A 121 7.92 0.04 4.23
CA GLN A 121 8.63 0.71 3.14
C GLN A 121 9.79 1.56 3.66
N ILE A 122 9.57 2.33 4.73
CA ILE A 122 10.64 3.14 5.35
C ILE A 122 11.77 2.25 5.86
N ALA A 123 11.45 1.15 6.57
CA ALA A 123 12.45 0.22 7.09
C ALA A 123 13.25 -0.43 5.95
N ALA A 124 12.59 -0.90 4.90
CA ALA A 124 13.26 -1.50 3.74
C ALA A 124 14.14 -0.50 2.99
N GLU A 125 13.62 0.71 2.73
CA GLU A 125 14.34 1.76 2.01
C GLU A 125 15.55 2.28 2.81
N SER A 126 15.50 2.27 4.17
CA SER A 126 16.65 2.63 5.03
C SER A 126 17.81 1.64 4.91
N LEU A 127 17.53 0.40 4.57
CA LEU A 127 18.52 -0.65 4.29
C LEU A 127 18.96 -0.69 2.81
N GLY A 128 18.47 0.24 1.99
CA GLY A 128 18.84 0.36 0.57
C GLY A 128 17.99 -0.47 -0.38
N PHE A 129 16.96 -1.15 0.09
CA PHE A 129 16.01 -1.87 -0.75
C PHE A 129 15.00 -0.93 -1.43
N GLY A 130 14.45 -1.39 -2.54
CA GLY A 130 13.36 -0.70 -3.24
C GLY A 130 12.01 -1.32 -2.90
N THR A 131 10.97 -0.47 -2.84
CA THR A 131 9.61 -0.89 -2.52
C THR A 131 8.57 -0.30 -3.47
N THR A 132 7.44 -0.99 -3.62
CA THR A 132 6.24 -0.45 -4.30
C THR A 132 4.97 -0.96 -3.62
N ALA A 133 4.07 -0.04 -3.30
CA ALA A 133 2.73 -0.39 -2.81
C ALA A 133 1.88 -1.03 -3.92
N ILE A 134 1.21 -2.13 -3.61
CA ILE A 134 0.42 -2.94 -4.55
C ILE A 134 -1.05 -2.96 -4.10
N GLY A 135 -1.85 -2.02 -4.60
CA GLY A 135 -3.30 -2.01 -4.36
C GLY A 135 -4.05 -3.14 -5.07
N ALA A 136 -3.47 -3.67 -6.15
CA ALA A 136 -4.06 -4.70 -7.00
C ALA A 136 -4.19 -6.09 -6.32
N VAL A 137 -3.76 -6.27 -5.08
CA VAL A 137 -4.13 -7.43 -4.25
C VAL A 137 -5.64 -7.59 -4.12
N ARG A 138 -6.39 -6.51 -4.38
CA ARG A 138 -7.86 -6.45 -4.36
C ARG A 138 -8.51 -6.62 -5.73
N ASN A 139 -7.74 -6.92 -6.78
CA ASN A 139 -8.29 -7.13 -8.12
C ASN A 139 -9.07 -8.44 -8.21
N GLU A 140 -8.49 -9.54 -7.73
CA GLU A 140 -9.11 -10.86 -7.60
C GLU A 140 -9.08 -11.31 -6.13
N PRO A 141 -9.90 -10.71 -5.24
CA PRO A 141 -9.76 -10.89 -3.81
C PRO A 141 -10.05 -12.33 -3.34
N ALA A 142 -11.01 -13.03 -3.95
CA ALA A 142 -11.30 -14.42 -3.60
C ALA A 142 -10.07 -15.32 -3.82
N SER A 143 -9.47 -15.26 -5.00
CA SER A 143 -8.27 -16.05 -5.33
C SER A 143 -7.06 -15.63 -4.50
N MET A 144 -6.93 -14.35 -4.17
CA MET A 144 -5.87 -13.87 -3.28
C MET A 144 -6.03 -14.39 -1.85
N ILE A 145 -7.26 -14.39 -1.32
CA ILE A 145 -7.59 -14.96 0.00
C ILE A 145 -7.24 -16.45 0.04
N GLU A 146 -7.65 -17.20 -0.99
CA GLU A 146 -7.33 -18.63 -1.11
C GLU A 146 -5.81 -18.87 -1.20
N LEU A 147 -5.11 -18.18 -2.10
CA LEU A 147 -3.67 -18.32 -2.31
C LEU A 147 -2.86 -18.01 -1.05
N LEU A 148 -3.29 -17.02 -0.27
CA LEU A 148 -2.63 -16.62 0.98
C LEU A 148 -3.11 -17.44 2.19
N GLY A 149 -4.14 -18.29 2.06
CA GLY A 149 -4.71 -19.08 3.15
C GLY A 149 -5.34 -18.22 4.24
N LEU A 150 -6.02 -17.12 3.87
CA LEU A 150 -6.58 -16.19 4.83
C LEU A 150 -7.88 -16.75 5.45
N PRO A 151 -7.99 -16.83 6.79
CA PRO A 151 -9.22 -17.27 7.45
C PRO A 151 -10.30 -16.19 7.38
N SER A 152 -11.52 -16.53 7.80
CA SER A 152 -12.59 -15.56 8.06
C SER A 152 -12.09 -14.43 8.98
N LYS A 153 -12.69 -13.25 8.89
CA LYS A 153 -12.30 -12.03 9.63
C LYS A 153 -10.90 -11.49 9.30
N THR A 154 -10.37 -11.89 8.15
CA THR A 154 -9.17 -11.30 7.54
C THR A 154 -9.45 -10.83 6.12
N PHE A 155 -8.75 -9.78 5.67
CA PHE A 155 -8.86 -9.31 4.28
C PHE A 155 -7.58 -8.62 3.83
N PRO A 156 -7.07 -8.88 2.60
CA PRO A 156 -5.87 -8.25 2.09
C PRO A 156 -6.17 -6.81 1.66
N ILE A 157 -5.67 -5.82 2.43
CA ILE A 157 -5.91 -4.39 2.18
C ILE A 157 -4.96 -3.86 1.12
N VAL A 158 -3.68 -4.15 1.25
CA VAL A 158 -2.63 -3.68 0.35
C VAL A 158 -1.44 -4.62 0.41
N GLY A 159 -0.66 -4.70 -0.66
CA GLY A 159 0.61 -5.40 -0.65
C GLY A 159 1.78 -4.45 -0.83
N THR A 160 2.99 -4.96 -0.64
CA THR A 160 4.22 -4.30 -1.03
C THR A 160 5.23 -5.30 -1.56
N THR A 161 6.03 -4.87 -2.52
CA THR A 161 7.21 -5.60 -3.00
C THR A 161 8.46 -5.08 -2.30
N ILE A 162 9.44 -5.95 -2.09
CA ILE A 162 10.78 -5.58 -1.63
C ILE A 162 11.79 -6.29 -2.54
N GLY A 163 12.84 -5.57 -2.94
CA GLY A 163 13.93 -6.13 -3.73
C GLY A 163 15.09 -5.14 -3.87
N VAL A 164 16.22 -5.60 -4.36
CA VAL A 164 17.39 -4.76 -4.65
C VAL A 164 17.08 -3.94 -5.91
N PRO A 165 17.02 -2.59 -5.83
CA PRO A 165 16.67 -1.76 -6.97
C PRO A 165 17.79 -1.70 -8.00
N THR A 166 17.46 -1.68 -9.31
CA THR A 166 18.44 -1.40 -10.35
C THR A 166 19.00 0.02 -10.23
N LYS A 167 20.15 0.27 -10.85
CA LYS A 167 20.76 1.60 -10.88
C LYS A 167 19.81 2.63 -11.48
N GLU A 168 19.19 2.31 -12.61
CA GLU A 168 18.25 3.17 -13.32
C GLU A 168 17.04 3.53 -12.45
N ALA A 169 16.51 2.56 -11.69
CA ALA A 169 15.41 2.79 -10.77
C ALA A 169 15.81 3.72 -9.60
N LYS A 170 17.04 3.57 -9.09
CA LYS A 170 17.59 4.46 -8.05
C LYS A 170 17.78 5.89 -8.56
N GLU A 171 18.26 6.06 -9.78
CA GLU A 171 18.57 7.36 -10.40
C GLU A 171 17.34 8.02 -11.06
N ALA A 172 16.23 7.32 -11.20
CA ALA A 172 15.02 7.85 -11.80
C ALA A 172 14.56 9.15 -11.11
N PRO A 173 14.14 10.17 -11.86
CA PRO A 173 13.80 11.47 -11.32
C PRO A 173 12.60 11.42 -10.39
N LEU A 174 12.59 12.29 -9.38
CA LEU A 174 11.48 12.43 -8.46
C LEU A 174 10.36 13.21 -9.14
N LYS A 175 9.17 12.58 -9.22
CA LYS A 175 7.98 13.27 -9.71
C LYS A 175 7.60 14.41 -8.76
N PRO A 176 7.20 15.57 -9.28
CA PRO A 176 6.66 16.64 -8.44
C PRO A 176 5.46 16.16 -7.62
N ARG A 177 5.12 16.92 -6.61
CA ARG A 177 3.92 16.73 -5.80
C ARG A 177 2.99 17.91 -5.99
N ILE A 178 1.72 17.72 -5.65
CA ILE A 178 0.76 18.81 -5.63
C ILE A 178 1.29 19.94 -4.72
N PRO A 179 1.06 21.23 -5.04
CA PRO A 179 1.56 22.34 -4.23
C PRO A 179 1.11 22.25 -2.77
N ILE A 180 2.00 22.61 -1.86
CA ILE A 180 1.73 22.48 -0.41
C ILE A 180 0.48 23.27 0.01
N ASP A 181 0.24 24.45 -0.55
CA ASP A 181 -0.90 25.28 -0.21
C ASP A 181 -2.26 24.70 -0.67
N SER A 182 -2.23 23.68 -1.55
CA SER A 182 -3.40 22.93 -1.98
C SER A 182 -3.48 21.52 -1.36
N PHE A 183 -2.57 21.22 -0.44
CA PHE A 183 -2.47 19.93 0.24
C PHE A 183 -2.67 20.04 1.76
N ALA A 184 -2.16 21.10 2.38
CA ALA A 184 -2.25 21.34 3.81
C ALA A 184 -2.92 22.70 4.05
N PHE A 185 -3.93 22.70 4.90
CA PHE A 185 -4.74 23.87 5.23
C PHE A 185 -4.68 24.11 6.74
N GLU A 186 -4.40 25.33 7.14
CA GLU A 186 -4.54 25.78 8.52
C GLU A 186 -6.03 26.04 8.80
N ASP A 187 -6.54 25.54 9.89
CA ASP A 187 -7.89 25.67 10.41
C ASP A 187 -9.00 25.09 9.52
N LYS A 188 -9.06 25.41 8.23
CA LYS A 188 -10.19 25.07 7.36
C LYS A 188 -9.76 24.64 5.97
N TYR A 189 -10.46 23.65 5.45
CA TYR A 189 -10.34 23.19 4.07
C TYR A 189 -10.72 24.31 3.08
N ASP A 190 -9.96 24.43 1.97
CA ASP A 190 -10.18 25.40 0.91
C ASP A 190 -10.31 24.70 -0.45
N ASP A 191 -11.57 24.56 -0.90
CA ASP A 191 -11.90 23.90 -2.18
C ASP A 191 -11.31 24.64 -3.41
N LYS A 192 -11.21 25.99 -3.36
CA LYS A 192 -10.60 26.75 -4.44
C LYS A 192 -9.11 26.47 -4.56
N LYS A 193 -8.38 26.45 -3.44
CA LYS A 193 -6.96 26.09 -3.44
C LYS A 193 -6.72 24.68 -3.96
N VAL A 194 -7.59 23.72 -3.63
CA VAL A 194 -7.50 22.33 -4.17
C VAL A 194 -7.60 22.33 -5.69
N LYS A 195 -8.59 23.01 -6.26
CA LYS A 195 -8.80 23.09 -7.72
C LYS A 195 -7.65 23.81 -8.43
N ASP A 196 -7.22 24.94 -7.92
CA ASP A 196 -6.08 25.71 -8.44
C ASP A 196 -4.78 24.88 -8.38
N GLY A 197 -4.59 24.12 -7.31
CA GLY A 197 -3.47 23.21 -7.12
C GLY A 197 -3.44 22.07 -8.15
N VAL A 198 -4.58 21.50 -8.51
CA VAL A 198 -4.68 20.50 -9.59
C VAL A 198 -4.20 21.09 -10.93
N LEU A 199 -4.67 22.30 -11.27
CA LEU A 199 -4.28 22.97 -12.52
C LEU A 199 -2.78 23.32 -12.54
N LEU A 200 -2.23 23.73 -11.42
CA LEU A 200 -0.80 24.03 -11.30
C LEU A 200 0.05 22.74 -11.40
N TYR A 201 -0.39 21.68 -10.72
CA TYR A 201 0.27 20.37 -10.78
C TYR A 201 0.27 19.79 -12.19
N GLU A 202 -0.82 19.94 -12.94
CA GLU A 202 -0.89 19.52 -14.35
C GLU A 202 0.19 20.19 -15.19
N LYS A 203 0.41 21.51 -15.01
CA LYS A 203 1.48 22.27 -15.68
C LYS A 203 2.86 21.78 -15.24
N GLN A 204 3.07 21.54 -13.96
CA GLN A 204 4.34 21.04 -13.43
C GLN A 204 4.66 19.64 -13.98
N MET A 205 3.65 18.75 -14.03
CA MET A 205 3.79 17.41 -14.60
C MET A 205 4.07 17.44 -16.10
N LYS A 206 3.46 18.37 -16.84
CA LYS A 206 3.79 18.56 -18.26
C LYS A 206 5.25 18.95 -18.45
N LYS A 207 5.72 19.95 -17.69
CA LYS A 207 7.14 20.36 -17.72
C LYS A 207 8.05 19.19 -17.33
N PHE A 208 7.78 18.49 -16.23
CA PHE A 208 8.55 17.32 -15.77
C PHE A 208 8.68 16.25 -16.86
N ARG A 209 7.61 15.96 -17.59
CA ARG A 209 7.62 14.96 -18.69
C ARG A 209 8.53 15.40 -19.83
N VAL A 210 8.48 16.68 -20.20
CA VAL A 210 9.35 17.23 -21.25
C VAL A 210 10.81 17.18 -20.81
N ASP A 211 11.13 17.68 -19.60
CA ASP A 211 12.49 17.77 -19.07
C ASP A 211 13.17 16.39 -18.94
N HIS A 212 12.37 15.31 -18.78
CA HIS A 212 12.87 13.93 -18.60
C HIS A 212 12.56 12.99 -19.78
N ASN A 213 12.14 13.50 -20.94
CA ASN A 213 11.79 12.70 -22.12
C ASN A 213 10.69 11.65 -21.86
N MET A 214 9.72 11.97 -20.99
CA MET A 214 8.62 11.08 -20.58
C MET A 214 7.27 11.48 -21.20
N ASN A 215 7.26 12.04 -22.42
CA ASN A 215 6.05 12.53 -23.09
C ASN A 215 5.03 11.41 -23.42
N TYR A 216 5.45 10.15 -23.35
CA TYR A 216 4.58 8.98 -23.47
C TYR A 216 3.65 8.76 -22.27
N LEU A 217 3.93 9.40 -21.13
CA LEU A 217 3.06 9.30 -19.96
C LEU A 217 1.82 10.19 -20.14
N GLN A 218 0.68 9.68 -19.69
CA GLN A 218 -0.57 10.46 -19.62
C GLN A 218 -0.41 11.67 -18.68
N SER A 219 -1.21 12.69 -18.89
CA SER A 219 -1.33 13.79 -17.95
C SER A 219 -1.94 13.31 -16.62
N TYR A 220 -1.79 14.12 -15.58
CA TYR A 220 -2.40 13.79 -14.27
C TYR A 220 -3.93 13.67 -14.37
N CYS A 221 -4.57 14.62 -15.06
CA CYS A 221 -6.02 14.62 -15.22
C CYS A 221 -6.50 13.42 -16.06
N GLU A 222 -5.81 13.10 -17.15
CA GLU A 222 -6.15 11.92 -17.99
C GLU A 222 -5.98 10.61 -17.20
N GLN A 223 -4.86 10.46 -16.51
CA GLN A 223 -4.58 9.27 -15.71
C GLN A 223 -5.64 9.12 -14.60
N THR A 224 -5.94 10.20 -13.88
CA THR A 224 -6.95 10.19 -12.82
C THR A 224 -8.33 9.83 -13.39
N ALA A 225 -8.73 10.44 -14.51
CA ALA A 225 -9.98 10.14 -15.15
C ALA A 225 -10.07 8.67 -15.59
N ASN A 226 -8.99 8.10 -16.15
CA ASN A 226 -8.97 6.70 -16.56
C ASN A 226 -9.20 5.72 -15.42
N TYR A 227 -8.69 6.03 -14.22
CA TYR A 227 -8.91 5.21 -13.05
C TYR A 227 -10.27 5.49 -12.37
N TYR A 228 -10.63 6.76 -12.13
CA TYR A 228 -11.74 7.11 -11.24
C TYR A 228 -13.09 7.29 -11.94
N LYS A 229 -13.17 7.32 -13.29
CA LYS A 229 -14.44 7.28 -14.01
C LYS A 229 -15.22 5.97 -13.85
N ASN A 230 -14.56 4.92 -13.32
CA ASN A 230 -15.15 3.61 -13.04
C ASN A 230 -14.66 3.08 -11.69
N ILE A 231 -15.42 2.15 -11.13
CA ILE A 231 -14.95 1.34 -9.99
C ILE A 231 -13.99 0.27 -10.54
N TYR A 232 -12.70 0.41 -10.27
CA TYR A 232 -11.68 -0.48 -10.82
C TYR A 232 -11.53 -1.81 -10.07
N PHE A 233 -11.89 -1.89 -8.78
CA PHE A 233 -11.96 -3.14 -8.02
C PHE A 233 -13.41 -3.42 -7.60
N ARG A 234 -14.16 -4.16 -8.43
CA ARG A 234 -15.63 -4.32 -8.28
C ARG A 234 -16.05 -5.44 -7.34
N LYS A 235 -15.12 -6.33 -6.95
CA LYS A 235 -15.42 -7.55 -6.17
C LYS A 235 -15.16 -7.36 -4.65
N ILE A 236 -14.95 -6.12 -4.18
CA ILE A 236 -14.52 -5.86 -2.79
C ILE A 236 -15.65 -6.17 -1.81
N GLU A 237 -16.82 -5.57 -1.99
CA GLU A 237 -17.97 -5.71 -1.08
C GLU A 237 -18.37 -7.18 -0.90
N GLU A 238 -18.54 -7.90 -2.02
CA GLU A 238 -18.89 -9.33 -2.01
C GLU A 238 -17.90 -10.17 -1.20
N ASN A 239 -16.59 -9.99 -1.47
CA ASN A 239 -15.56 -10.80 -0.84
C ASN A 239 -15.27 -10.36 0.60
N TYR A 240 -15.43 -9.08 0.90
CA TYR A 240 -15.36 -8.56 2.26
C TYR A 240 -16.48 -9.16 3.12
N THR A 241 -17.70 -9.19 2.57
CA THR A 241 -18.86 -9.84 3.22
C THR A 241 -18.64 -11.34 3.39
N LYS A 242 -18.11 -12.06 2.38
CA LYS A 242 -17.77 -13.49 2.49
C LYS A 242 -16.73 -13.76 3.58
N GLN A 243 -15.84 -12.82 3.86
CA GLN A 243 -14.91 -12.90 4.99
C GLN A 243 -15.57 -12.57 6.35
N GLY A 244 -16.86 -12.35 6.36
CA GLY A 244 -17.66 -12.14 7.57
C GLY A 244 -17.67 -10.70 8.07
N PHE A 245 -17.18 -9.74 7.30
CA PHE A 245 -17.35 -8.32 7.58
C PHE A 245 -18.71 -7.87 7.07
N VAL A 246 -19.41 -7.07 7.84
CA VAL A 246 -20.73 -6.54 7.47
C VAL A 246 -20.85 -5.09 7.91
N PHE A 247 -21.78 -4.37 7.29
CA PHE A 247 -22.11 -2.99 7.64
C PHE A 247 -23.48 -2.99 8.32
N LYS A 248 -23.51 -2.72 9.61
CA LYS A 248 -24.73 -2.70 10.42
C LYS A 248 -24.74 -1.57 11.45
N ASP A 249 -24.16 -0.43 11.10
CA ASP A 249 -24.22 0.81 11.87
C ASP A 249 -25.33 1.75 11.41
#